data_93e5c96cf31374cffe00239ecd9fe2a5
#
_entry.id   93e5c96cf31374cffe00239ecd9fe2a5
#
_cell.length_a   1.000
_cell.length_b   1.000
_cell.length_c   1.000
_cell.angle_alpha   90.00
_cell.angle_beta   90.00
_cell.angle_gamma   90.00
#
_symmetry.space_group_name_H-M   'P 1'
#
loop_
_entity.id
_entity.type
_entity.pdbx_description
1 polymer ?
#
loop_
_entity_poly.entity_id
_entity_poly.type
_entity_poly.pdbx_seq_one_letter_code
_entity_poly.pdbx_strand_id
1 'polypeptide(L)'
;EKGISVFVYPAGEKAGHKTSSSYEVQKKICNSYRIPMVETVKDHKDRYDLVIDAIFGTGLSRSITGELANVISDMNGLTGKKVSVDIASGINADDGAVLGCAFRADHTITFSFGKTGQYLWPGTEYSGTVHVVPIGITNESWLGQKPRMAVLEEKDLPELLPKRNAHSNKGTYGKLLIIAGSVNMAGAACLAAK
;
A
#
# COMPACT_ATOMS: atom_id res chain seq x y z
N GLU A 1 -25.65 2.56 7.52
CA GLU A 1 -26.54 3.71 7.25
C GLU A 1 -26.60 4.12 5.76
N LYS A 2 -25.72 3.60 4.89
CA LYS A 2 -25.69 3.91 3.45
C LYS A 2 -26.23 2.77 2.56
N GLY A 3 -26.94 1.78 3.14
CA GLY A 3 -27.48 0.64 2.39
C GLY A 3 -26.42 -0.36 1.93
N ILE A 4 -25.21 -0.34 2.53
CA ILE A 4 -24.13 -1.28 2.24
C ILE A 4 -24.21 -2.44 3.23
N SER A 5 -24.28 -3.68 2.72
CA SER A 5 -24.17 -4.89 3.54
C SER A 5 -22.70 -5.17 3.85
N VAL A 6 -22.37 -5.25 5.15
CA VAL A 6 -21.00 -5.49 5.62
C VAL A 6 -20.95 -6.81 6.38
N PHE A 7 -19.91 -7.60 6.09
CA PHE A 7 -19.59 -8.84 6.79
C PHE A 7 -18.16 -8.74 7.32
N VAL A 8 -17.92 -9.27 8.53
CA VAL A 8 -16.59 -9.25 9.15
C VAL A 8 -16.12 -10.68 9.36
N TYR A 9 -14.93 -11.00 8.87
CA TYR A 9 -14.22 -12.23 9.18
C TYR A 9 -13.08 -11.93 10.18
N PRO A 10 -13.13 -12.48 11.41
CA PRO A 10 -12.13 -12.19 12.44
C PRO A 10 -10.88 -13.08 12.29
N ALA A 11 -10.08 -12.84 11.26
CA ALA A 11 -8.98 -13.70 10.82
C ALA A 11 -8.00 -14.11 11.94
N GLY A 12 -7.57 -13.16 12.77
CA GLY A 12 -6.63 -13.45 13.86
C GLY A 12 -7.23 -14.34 14.96
N GLU A 13 -8.48 -14.12 15.33
CA GLU A 13 -9.20 -14.94 16.31
C GLU A 13 -9.41 -16.36 15.78
N LYS A 14 -9.85 -16.49 14.54
CA LYS A 14 -10.07 -17.79 13.89
C LYS A 14 -8.77 -18.59 13.75
N ALA A 15 -7.65 -17.93 13.50
CA ALA A 15 -6.33 -18.55 13.49
C ALA A 15 -5.75 -18.84 14.89
N GLY A 16 -6.52 -18.62 15.97
CA GLY A 16 -6.12 -18.91 17.34
C GLY A 16 -5.11 -17.92 17.93
N HIS A 17 -4.95 -16.74 17.34
CA HIS A 17 -4.09 -15.70 17.89
C HIS A 17 -4.77 -15.01 19.09
N LYS A 18 -3.93 -14.65 20.08
CA LYS A 18 -4.39 -13.88 21.24
C LYS A 18 -4.88 -12.51 20.78
N THR A 19 -6.12 -12.17 21.16
CA THR A 19 -6.73 -10.88 20.84
C THR A 19 -6.20 -9.76 21.74
N SER A 20 -6.13 -8.54 21.21
CA SER A 20 -5.80 -7.35 21.99
C SER A 20 -7.04 -6.75 22.64
N SER A 21 -6.85 -5.93 23.69
CA SER A 21 -7.96 -5.19 24.30
C SER A 21 -8.68 -4.29 23.31
N SER A 22 -7.94 -3.65 22.39
CA SER A 22 -8.52 -2.82 21.32
C SER A 22 -9.40 -3.64 20.37
N TYR A 23 -8.96 -4.85 20.00
CA TYR A 23 -9.75 -5.78 19.19
C TYR A 23 -11.09 -6.11 19.87
N GLU A 24 -11.05 -6.46 21.17
CA GLU A 24 -12.28 -6.79 21.93
C GLU A 24 -13.26 -5.62 21.98
N VAL A 25 -12.76 -4.39 22.10
CA VAL A 25 -13.60 -3.19 22.04
C VAL A 25 -14.26 -3.06 20.67
N GLN A 26 -13.50 -3.20 19.57
CA GLN A 26 -14.02 -3.10 18.21
C GLN A 26 -15.04 -4.21 17.91
N LYS A 27 -14.78 -5.43 18.38
CA LYS A 27 -15.70 -6.56 18.25
C LYS A 27 -17.05 -6.27 18.94
N LYS A 28 -17.02 -5.69 20.16
CA LYS A 28 -18.24 -5.26 20.87
C LYS A 28 -18.99 -4.19 20.09
N ILE A 29 -18.27 -3.23 19.49
CA ILE A 29 -18.87 -2.19 18.64
C ILE A 29 -19.57 -2.83 17.43
N CYS A 30 -18.89 -3.72 16.70
CA CYS A 30 -19.48 -4.45 15.57
C CYS A 30 -20.78 -5.18 15.99
N ASN A 31 -20.75 -5.86 17.12
CA ASN A 31 -21.93 -6.56 17.66
C ASN A 31 -23.07 -5.58 18.00
N SER A 32 -22.75 -4.42 18.58
CA SER A 32 -23.74 -3.38 18.91
C SER A 32 -24.43 -2.83 17.67
N TYR A 33 -23.68 -2.72 16.56
CA TYR A 33 -24.20 -2.33 15.24
C TYR A 33 -24.85 -3.50 14.48
N ARG A 34 -24.88 -4.71 15.07
CA ARG A 34 -25.39 -5.93 14.45
C ARG A 34 -24.74 -6.27 13.13
N ILE A 35 -23.43 -6.02 13.03
CA ILE A 35 -22.65 -6.39 11.83
C ILE A 35 -22.40 -7.90 11.89
N PRO A 36 -22.81 -8.67 10.87
CA PRO A 36 -22.63 -10.11 10.86
C PRO A 36 -21.15 -10.52 10.87
N MET A 37 -20.80 -11.43 11.77
CA MET A 37 -19.51 -12.14 11.74
C MET A 37 -19.68 -13.43 10.96
N VAL A 38 -18.84 -13.63 9.94
CA VAL A 38 -18.86 -14.83 9.09
C VAL A 38 -17.84 -15.87 9.57
N GLU A 39 -18.16 -17.14 9.36
CA GLU A 39 -17.30 -18.25 9.76
C GLU A 39 -16.19 -18.53 8.75
N THR A 40 -16.41 -18.18 7.49
CA THR A 40 -15.41 -18.29 6.41
C THR A 40 -15.55 -17.14 5.44
N VAL A 41 -14.46 -16.75 4.80
CA VAL A 41 -14.47 -15.71 3.76
C VAL A 41 -15.22 -16.18 2.49
N LYS A 42 -15.48 -17.48 2.36
CA LYS A 42 -16.16 -18.08 1.20
C LYS A 42 -17.69 -18.16 1.34
N ASP A 43 -18.27 -17.81 2.49
CA ASP A 43 -19.71 -17.93 2.74
C ASP A 43 -20.55 -17.20 1.68
N HIS A 44 -20.03 -16.09 1.16
CA HIS A 44 -20.71 -15.25 0.17
C HIS A 44 -19.83 -14.93 -1.05
N LYS A 45 -18.92 -15.85 -1.46
CA LYS A 45 -17.86 -15.62 -2.45
C LYS A 45 -18.30 -14.97 -3.76
N ASP A 46 -19.52 -15.23 -4.20
CA ASP A 46 -20.06 -14.72 -5.47
C ASP A 46 -20.89 -13.44 -5.28
N ARG A 47 -20.82 -12.79 -4.11
CA ARG A 47 -21.68 -11.67 -3.73
C ARG A 47 -20.93 -10.46 -3.17
N TYR A 48 -19.60 -10.50 -3.09
CA TYR A 48 -18.83 -9.34 -2.62
C TYR A 48 -18.51 -8.40 -3.78
N ASP A 49 -18.93 -7.14 -3.64
CA ASP A 49 -18.51 -6.06 -4.53
C ASP A 49 -17.14 -5.52 -4.12
N LEU A 50 -16.82 -5.62 -2.82
CA LEU A 50 -15.60 -5.12 -2.21
C LEU A 50 -15.06 -6.11 -1.18
N VAL A 51 -13.77 -6.42 -1.27
CA VAL A 51 -13.02 -7.22 -0.29
C VAL A 51 -11.98 -6.31 0.36
N ILE A 52 -12.03 -6.20 1.69
CA ILE A 52 -11.13 -5.33 2.45
C ILE A 52 -10.15 -6.19 3.25
N ASP A 53 -8.86 -6.02 3.00
CA ASP A 53 -7.77 -6.60 3.77
C ASP A 53 -7.34 -5.62 4.86
N ALA A 54 -7.54 -6.03 6.10
CA ALA A 54 -7.09 -5.31 7.30
C ALA A 54 -6.49 -6.29 8.33
N ILE A 55 -5.81 -7.35 7.85
CA ILE A 55 -5.26 -8.41 8.71
C ILE A 55 -3.94 -7.97 9.33
N PHE A 56 -2.99 -7.52 8.51
CA PHE A 56 -1.68 -7.07 8.94
C PHE A 56 -1.37 -5.66 8.44
N GLY A 57 -0.69 -4.88 9.28
CA GLY A 57 -0.11 -3.58 8.94
C GLY A 57 1.42 -3.65 8.86
N THR A 58 2.08 -2.51 9.05
CA THR A 58 3.54 -2.33 8.94
C THR A 58 4.35 -3.14 9.94
N GLY A 59 3.75 -3.67 10.99
CA GLY A 59 4.44 -4.46 12.03
C GLY A 59 4.73 -5.91 11.66
N LEU A 60 4.37 -6.37 10.46
CA LEU A 60 4.62 -7.73 10.03
C LEU A 60 6.11 -7.94 9.71
N SER A 61 6.75 -8.85 10.44
CA SER A 61 8.20 -9.16 10.29
C SER A 61 8.50 -10.64 10.06
N ARG A 62 7.47 -11.48 10.02
CA ARG A 62 7.60 -12.93 9.85
C ARG A 62 6.72 -13.45 8.72
N SER A 63 7.11 -14.57 8.12
CA SER A 63 6.33 -15.24 7.08
C SER A 63 4.95 -15.64 7.59
N ILE A 64 3.94 -15.39 6.79
CA ILE A 64 2.56 -15.83 7.02
C ILE A 64 2.46 -17.29 6.58
N THR A 65 1.98 -18.14 7.48
CA THR A 65 1.82 -19.58 7.27
C THR A 65 0.49 -20.07 7.87
N GLY A 66 0.15 -21.33 7.62
CA GLY A 66 -1.00 -21.97 8.21
C GLY A 66 -2.34 -21.35 7.78
N GLU A 67 -3.26 -21.23 8.73
CA GLU A 67 -4.63 -20.79 8.47
C GLU A 67 -4.71 -19.38 7.87
N LEU A 68 -3.88 -18.44 8.34
CA LEU A 68 -3.86 -17.08 7.79
C LEU A 68 -3.38 -17.04 6.33
N ALA A 69 -2.46 -17.92 5.94
CA ALA A 69 -2.06 -18.03 4.54
C ALA A 69 -3.23 -18.55 3.67
N ASN A 70 -3.99 -19.51 4.18
CA ASN A 70 -5.20 -20.01 3.50
C ASN A 70 -6.25 -18.90 3.35
N VAL A 71 -6.49 -18.12 4.40
CA VAL A 71 -7.42 -16.98 4.37
C VAL A 71 -7.00 -15.96 3.30
N ILE A 72 -5.73 -15.57 3.25
CA ILE A 72 -5.23 -14.64 2.23
C ILE A 72 -5.40 -15.22 0.82
N SER A 73 -5.09 -16.50 0.65
CA SER A 73 -5.29 -17.19 -0.64
C SER A 73 -6.77 -17.20 -1.05
N ASP A 74 -7.66 -17.48 -0.12
CA ASP A 74 -9.11 -17.47 -0.35
C ASP A 74 -9.60 -16.06 -0.70
N MET A 75 -9.16 -15.03 0.03
CA MET A 75 -9.48 -13.62 -0.28
C MET A 75 -9.01 -13.21 -1.67
N ASN A 76 -7.82 -13.65 -2.09
CA ASN A 76 -7.32 -13.40 -3.44
C ASN A 76 -8.20 -14.04 -4.52
N GLY A 77 -8.84 -15.18 -4.23
CA GLY A 77 -9.76 -15.87 -5.11
C GLY A 77 -11.19 -15.31 -5.15
N LEU A 78 -11.56 -14.40 -4.24
CA LEU A 78 -12.87 -13.77 -4.23
C LEU A 78 -13.05 -12.82 -5.41
N THR A 79 -14.28 -12.67 -5.90
CA THR A 79 -14.68 -11.63 -6.85
C THR A 79 -14.79 -10.26 -6.16
N GLY A 80 -14.94 -9.20 -6.95
CA GLY A 80 -15.05 -7.83 -6.45
C GLY A 80 -13.72 -7.10 -6.35
N LYS A 81 -13.80 -5.80 -6.09
CA LYS A 81 -12.63 -4.94 -5.90
C LYS A 81 -11.91 -5.27 -4.60
N LYS A 82 -10.59 -5.28 -4.65
CA LYS A 82 -9.73 -5.63 -3.52
C LYS A 82 -9.02 -4.39 -2.98
N VAL A 83 -9.22 -4.09 -1.71
CA VAL A 83 -8.64 -2.91 -1.06
C VAL A 83 -7.86 -3.35 0.18
N SER A 84 -6.61 -2.91 0.28
CA SER A 84 -5.83 -3.08 1.51
C SER A 84 -5.86 -1.81 2.36
N VAL A 85 -5.92 -2.02 3.67
CA VAL A 85 -5.80 -0.97 4.67
C VAL A 85 -4.35 -0.89 5.13
N ASP A 86 -3.75 0.26 4.97
CA ASP A 86 -2.38 0.64 5.30
C ASP A 86 -1.33 -0.03 4.40
N ILE A 87 -1.24 -1.33 4.34
CA ILE A 87 -0.36 -2.10 3.46
C ILE A 87 -1.00 -3.47 3.17
N ALA A 88 -0.76 -4.02 1.99
CA ALA A 88 -1.25 -5.36 1.66
C ALA A 88 -0.66 -6.40 2.61
N SER A 89 -1.54 -7.19 3.25
CA SER A 89 -1.11 -8.23 4.18
C SER A 89 -0.14 -9.19 3.52
N GLY A 90 1.01 -9.39 4.14
CA GLY A 90 2.11 -10.21 3.63
C GLY A 90 3.23 -9.47 2.94
N ILE A 91 3.11 -8.15 2.75
CA ILE A 91 4.18 -7.31 2.20
C ILE A 91 4.97 -6.67 3.34
N ASN A 92 6.29 -6.78 3.28
CA ASN A 92 7.20 -6.07 4.18
C ASN A 92 7.18 -4.57 3.85
N ALA A 93 6.97 -3.73 4.87
CA ALA A 93 6.83 -2.29 4.69
C ALA A 93 8.11 -1.57 4.26
N ASP A 94 9.28 -2.15 4.59
CA ASP A 94 10.58 -1.52 4.36
C ASP A 94 11.16 -1.82 2.98
N ASP A 95 11.03 -3.07 2.51
CA ASP A 95 11.69 -3.56 1.29
C ASP A 95 10.76 -4.14 0.22
N GLY A 96 9.47 -4.32 0.55
CA GLY A 96 8.47 -4.88 -0.36
C GLY A 96 8.56 -6.40 -0.55
N ALA A 97 9.36 -7.10 0.24
CA ALA A 97 9.44 -8.54 0.17
C ALA A 97 8.09 -9.20 0.54
N VAL A 98 7.77 -10.30 -0.16
CA VAL A 98 6.60 -11.13 0.17
C VAL A 98 6.96 -12.05 1.33
N LEU A 99 6.28 -11.92 2.45
CA LEU A 99 6.48 -12.71 3.65
C LEU A 99 5.59 -13.97 3.63
N GLY A 100 5.99 -14.96 2.85
CA GLY A 100 5.29 -16.24 2.66
C GLY A 100 4.19 -16.16 1.62
N CYS A 101 3.13 -15.39 1.88
CA CYS A 101 2.07 -15.07 0.92
C CYS A 101 1.62 -13.62 1.10
N ALA A 102 0.94 -13.06 0.10
CA ALA A 102 0.43 -11.70 0.21
C ALA A 102 -0.96 -11.55 -0.43
N PHE A 103 -1.74 -10.65 0.13
CA PHE A 103 -2.98 -10.19 -0.47
C PHE A 103 -2.68 -9.31 -1.69
N ARG A 104 -3.43 -9.50 -2.76
CA ARG A 104 -3.24 -8.77 -4.03
C ARG A 104 -4.33 -7.72 -4.16
N ALA A 105 -4.01 -6.49 -3.77
CA ALA A 105 -4.94 -5.38 -3.79
C ALA A 105 -5.04 -4.72 -5.18
N ASP A 106 -6.23 -4.22 -5.54
CA ASP A 106 -6.43 -3.25 -6.63
C ASP A 106 -6.05 -1.83 -6.16
N HIS A 107 -6.34 -1.55 -4.87
CA HIS A 107 -6.04 -0.27 -4.23
C HIS A 107 -5.52 -0.50 -2.82
N THR A 108 -4.58 0.32 -2.39
CA THR A 108 -4.12 0.38 -0.99
C THR A 108 -4.38 1.78 -0.44
N ILE A 109 -5.13 1.86 0.67
CA ILE A 109 -5.35 3.11 1.42
C ILE A 109 -4.34 3.16 2.54
N THR A 110 -3.25 3.88 2.35
CA THR A 110 -2.16 3.97 3.31
C THR A 110 -2.23 5.25 4.14
N PHE A 111 -1.83 5.17 5.40
CA PHE A 111 -2.03 6.26 6.36
C PHE A 111 -0.81 7.17 6.43
N SER A 112 -1.05 8.47 6.33
CA SER A 112 -0.13 9.62 6.41
C SER A 112 1.01 9.60 5.41
N PHE A 113 1.72 8.48 5.27
CA PHE A 113 2.89 8.35 4.40
C PHE A 113 2.85 7.00 3.68
N GLY A 114 3.29 6.99 2.42
CA GLY A 114 3.55 5.76 1.70
C GLY A 114 4.69 4.97 2.35
N LYS A 115 4.58 3.64 2.37
CA LYS A 115 5.61 2.75 2.88
C LYS A 115 6.51 2.33 1.73
N THR A 116 7.81 2.29 1.95
CA THR A 116 8.81 1.94 0.94
C THR A 116 8.44 0.65 0.17
N GLY A 117 8.00 -0.36 0.91
CA GLY A 117 7.61 -1.65 0.35
C GLY A 117 6.43 -1.62 -0.62
N GLN A 118 5.62 -0.56 -0.61
CA GLN A 118 4.52 -0.38 -1.58
C GLN A 118 5.00 0.07 -2.96
N TYR A 119 6.20 0.65 -3.03
CA TYR A 119 6.80 1.23 -4.24
C TYR A 119 7.97 0.40 -4.78
N LEU A 120 8.50 -0.54 -4.00
CA LEU A 120 9.54 -1.46 -4.41
C LEU A 120 8.95 -2.79 -4.88
N TRP A 121 9.60 -3.40 -5.88
CA TRP A 121 9.24 -4.74 -6.33
C TRP A 121 9.77 -5.80 -5.34
N PRO A 122 8.99 -6.84 -5.01
CA PRO A 122 7.69 -7.22 -5.57
C PRO A 122 6.46 -6.53 -4.94
N GLY A 123 6.59 -5.80 -3.84
CA GLY A 123 5.47 -5.23 -3.09
C GLY A 123 4.56 -4.32 -3.91
N THR A 124 5.09 -3.57 -4.88
CA THR A 124 4.30 -2.73 -5.79
C THR A 124 3.27 -3.54 -6.60
N GLU A 125 3.57 -4.80 -6.92
CA GLU A 125 2.65 -5.68 -7.66
C GLU A 125 1.42 -6.09 -6.82
N TYR A 126 1.57 -6.08 -5.49
CA TYR A 126 0.51 -6.43 -4.54
C TYR A 126 -0.25 -5.22 -4.00
N SER A 127 0.31 -4.04 -4.12
CA SER A 127 -0.26 -2.80 -3.56
C SER A 127 -1.33 -2.16 -4.44
N GLY A 128 -1.32 -2.46 -5.74
CA GLY A 128 -2.20 -1.78 -6.70
C GLY A 128 -1.98 -0.26 -6.70
N THR A 129 -3.05 0.51 -6.87
CA THR A 129 -2.95 1.97 -6.77
C THR A 129 -2.89 2.39 -5.29
N VAL A 130 -1.78 3.03 -4.90
CA VAL A 130 -1.58 3.50 -3.52
C VAL A 130 -2.18 4.89 -3.34
N HIS A 131 -3.07 5.02 -2.35
CA HIS A 131 -3.70 6.28 -1.96
C HIS A 131 -3.23 6.67 -0.56
N VAL A 132 -2.49 7.76 -0.45
CA VAL A 132 -2.03 8.27 0.84
C VAL A 132 -3.12 9.16 1.45
N VAL A 133 -3.62 8.79 2.63
CA VAL A 133 -4.67 9.50 3.35
C VAL A 133 -4.12 10.07 4.65
N PRO A 134 -4.25 11.38 4.91
CA PRO A 134 -3.81 11.99 6.15
C PRO A 134 -4.70 11.52 7.33
N ILE A 135 -4.08 11.15 8.43
CA ILE A 135 -4.77 10.76 9.69
C ILE A 135 -4.39 11.67 10.86
N GLY A 136 -3.94 12.90 10.57
CA GLY A 136 -3.55 13.88 11.59
C GLY A 136 -2.09 13.81 12.02
N ILE A 137 -1.27 12.94 11.42
CA ILE A 137 0.18 12.95 11.61
C ILE A 137 0.77 13.98 10.65
N THR A 138 1.40 15.01 11.19
CA THR A 138 1.98 16.12 10.43
C THR A 138 3.50 15.99 10.32
N ASN A 139 4.12 16.84 9.48
CA ASN A 139 5.58 16.83 9.28
C ASN A 139 6.35 17.19 10.56
N GLU A 140 5.74 17.89 11.50
CA GLU A 140 6.34 18.20 12.80
C GLU A 140 6.61 16.93 13.63
N SER A 141 5.86 15.86 13.40
CA SER A 141 6.08 14.57 14.05
C SER A 141 7.45 13.94 13.74
N TRP A 142 8.10 14.38 12.66
CA TRP A 142 9.43 13.92 12.28
C TRP A 142 10.57 14.50 13.13
N LEU A 143 10.26 15.42 14.04
CA LEU A 143 11.25 16.02 14.97
C LEU A 143 12.51 16.53 14.25
N GLY A 144 12.34 17.13 13.07
CA GLY A 144 13.45 17.64 12.25
C GLY A 144 14.21 16.58 11.44
N GLN A 145 13.86 15.31 11.54
CA GLN A 145 14.42 14.28 10.67
C GLN A 145 13.77 14.34 9.28
N LYS A 146 14.58 14.28 8.23
CA LYS A 146 14.06 14.21 6.86
C LYS A 146 13.78 12.73 6.51
N PRO A 147 12.72 12.43 5.71
CA PRO A 147 12.53 11.09 5.20
C PRO A 147 13.74 10.66 4.37
N ARG A 148 14.11 9.39 4.48
CA ARG A 148 15.25 8.83 3.73
C ARG A 148 14.92 8.60 2.25
N MET A 149 13.65 8.47 1.94
CA MET A 149 13.16 8.24 0.58
C MET A 149 11.95 9.12 0.32
N ALA A 150 11.79 9.53 -0.92
CA ALA A 150 10.64 10.27 -1.42
C ALA A 150 10.21 9.69 -2.76
N VAL A 151 8.91 9.74 -3.03
CA VAL A 151 8.35 9.44 -4.35
C VAL A 151 8.19 10.75 -5.09
N LEU A 152 8.73 10.82 -6.31
CA LEU A 152 8.53 11.96 -7.19
C LEU A 152 7.16 11.84 -7.85
N GLU A 153 6.31 12.83 -7.64
CA GLU A 153 4.98 12.93 -8.24
C GLU A 153 4.94 14.04 -9.29
N GLU A 154 3.97 13.99 -10.19
CA GLU A 154 3.83 14.99 -11.25
C GLU A 154 3.71 16.42 -10.70
N LYS A 155 3.07 16.59 -9.54
CA LYS A 155 2.94 17.88 -8.84
C LYS A 155 4.27 18.50 -8.43
N ASP A 156 5.34 17.70 -8.30
CA ASP A 156 6.68 18.14 -7.87
C ASP A 156 7.49 18.68 -9.07
N LEU A 157 7.11 18.32 -10.30
CA LEU A 157 7.83 18.72 -11.51
C LEU A 157 7.93 20.24 -11.71
N PRO A 158 6.90 21.07 -11.42
CA PRO A 158 7.00 22.52 -11.57
C PRO A 158 8.06 23.16 -10.68
N GLU A 159 8.38 22.56 -9.54
CA GLU A 159 9.43 23.05 -8.62
C GLU A 159 10.83 22.63 -9.08
N LEU A 160 10.94 21.49 -9.75
CA LEU A 160 12.20 20.96 -10.26
C LEU A 160 12.60 21.54 -11.61
N LEU A 161 11.63 21.97 -12.42
CA LEU A 161 11.85 22.49 -13.76
C LEU A 161 11.74 24.02 -13.74
N PRO A 162 12.82 24.75 -14.06
CA PRO A 162 12.76 26.22 -14.10
C PRO A 162 11.80 26.70 -15.20
N LYS A 163 10.98 27.70 -14.88
CA LYS A 163 10.12 28.35 -15.86
C LYS A 163 10.99 29.00 -16.95
N ARG A 164 10.66 28.74 -18.20
CA ARG A 164 11.34 29.37 -19.32
C ARG A 164 10.86 30.79 -19.51
N ASN A 165 11.79 31.75 -19.46
CA ASN A 165 11.51 33.15 -19.76
C ASN A 165 11.63 33.42 -21.27
N ALA A 166 10.79 34.30 -21.81
CA ALA A 166 10.79 34.64 -23.24
C ALA A 166 12.14 35.16 -23.74
N HIS A 167 12.91 35.84 -22.90
CA HIS A 167 14.24 36.42 -23.20
C HIS A 167 15.38 35.53 -22.67
N SER A 168 15.23 34.21 -22.66
CA SER A 168 16.27 33.30 -22.22
C SER A 168 17.00 32.65 -23.40
N ASN A 169 18.26 32.27 -23.17
CA ASN A 169 19.10 31.58 -24.16
C ASN A 169 19.61 30.25 -23.57
N LYS A 170 20.32 29.47 -24.39
CA LYS A 170 20.85 28.16 -23.98
C LYS A 170 21.76 28.19 -22.73
N GLY A 171 22.39 29.29 -22.44
CA GLY A 171 23.26 29.43 -21.27
C GLY A 171 22.50 29.74 -19.97
N THR A 172 21.24 30.19 -20.06
CA THR A 172 20.43 30.59 -18.90
C THR A 172 20.05 29.38 -18.00
N TYR A 173 19.92 28.21 -18.59
CA TYR A 173 19.42 26.99 -17.91
C TYR A 173 20.53 26.03 -17.50
N GLY A 174 21.80 26.43 -17.64
CA GLY A 174 22.94 25.64 -17.20
C GLY A 174 23.32 24.49 -18.13
N LYS A 175 24.00 23.50 -17.55
CA LYS A 175 24.48 22.31 -18.25
C LYS A 175 24.00 21.07 -17.53
N LEU A 176 23.48 20.09 -18.28
CA LEU A 176 23.07 18.80 -17.74
C LEU A 176 24.19 17.79 -18.00
N LEU A 177 24.63 17.11 -16.95
CA LEU A 177 25.49 15.93 -17.07
C LEU A 177 24.62 14.67 -16.95
N ILE A 178 24.68 13.81 -17.95
CA ILE A 178 23.98 12.53 -17.98
C ILE A 178 25.01 11.41 -17.81
N ILE A 179 24.87 10.62 -16.76
CA ILE A 179 25.67 9.41 -16.52
C ILE A 179 24.72 8.23 -16.63
N ALA A 180 24.74 7.54 -17.77
CA ALA A 180 23.79 6.45 -18.07
C ALA A 180 24.40 5.47 -19.08
N GLY A 181 23.76 4.30 -19.17
CA GLY A 181 24.17 3.23 -20.05
C GLY A 181 25.32 2.37 -19.50
N SER A 182 25.67 1.35 -20.25
CA SER A 182 26.80 0.46 -19.98
C SER A 182 27.38 -0.04 -21.30
N VAL A 183 28.47 -0.81 -21.26
CA VAL A 183 29.03 -1.45 -22.44
C VAL A 183 27.93 -2.27 -23.13
N ASN A 184 27.71 -2.03 -24.42
CA ASN A 184 26.64 -2.61 -25.25
C ASN A 184 25.19 -2.21 -24.89
N MET A 185 25.00 -1.25 -23.98
CA MET A 185 23.66 -0.76 -23.56
C MET A 185 23.59 0.78 -23.55
N ALA A 186 23.98 1.42 -24.64
CA ALA A 186 24.04 2.88 -24.76
C ALA A 186 22.66 3.53 -25.05
N GLY A 187 21.63 2.74 -25.36
CA GLY A 187 20.33 3.26 -25.82
C GLY A 187 19.67 4.22 -24.82
N ALA A 188 19.69 3.90 -23.52
CA ALA A 188 19.12 4.74 -22.48
C ALA A 188 19.82 6.12 -22.39
N ALA A 189 21.15 6.15 -22.48
CA ALA A 189 21.92 7.39 -22.50
C ALA A 189 21.57 8.26 -23.71
N CYS A 190 21.46 7.66 -24.89
CA CYS A 190 21.09 8.35 -26.13
C CYS A 190 19.66 8.91 -26.07
N LEU A 191 18.72 8.18 -25.49
CA LEU A 191 17.33 8.64 -25.31
C LEU A 191 17.23 9.79 -24.30
N ALA A 192 17.99 9.71 -23.21
CA ALA A 192 18.00 10.75 -22.20
C ALA A 192 18.68 12.05 -22.67
N ALA A 193 19.57 11.99 -23.67
CA ALA A 193 20.30 13.14 -24.22
C ALA A 193 19.57 13.88 -25.37
N LYS A 194 18.49 13.32 -25.89
CA LYS A 194 17.62 13.92 -26.92
C LYS A 194 16.55 14.81 -26.31
#